data_315e5ecaf7ba42bf4626ae66593cb319
#
_entry.id   315e5ecaf7ba42bf4626ae66593cb319
#
_cell.length_a   1.000
_cell.length_b   1.000
_cell.length_c   1.000
_cell.angle_alpha   90.00
_cell.angle_beta   90.00
_cell.angle_gamma   90.00
#
_symmetry.space_group_name_H-M   'P 1'
#
loop_
_entity.id
_entity.type
_entity.pdbx_description
1 polymer ?
#
loop_
_entity_poly.entity_id
_entity_poly.type
_entity_poly.pdbx_seq_one_letter_code
_entity_poly.pdbx_strand_id
1 'polypeptide(L)'
;MEENTHLETQPPPFEFRQCITILKSTGMKASSIEELRKIISMVSDDSLFHHTYQYFLKEHILEYTNDFAHWAGESLEERAVAEELSNIDPYECNSIAEVRSALLSVIDSCLEIVPQDRSSRPGDEFYFNETITYVFPAGVWARNLAEFLMALKFVDDGSIYYHFYEARTRVPGSLDDFSAWIEQALKKKELAEKIRAIDPFMHNTSEIRAYISDIVMQEVSTDMERAGVDL
;
A
#
# COMPACT_ATOMS: atom_id res chain seq x y z
N MET A 1 47.95 -15.44 22.40
CA MET A 1 46.75 -16.04 21.79
C MET A 1 45.59 -15.24 22.29
N GLU A 2 45.20 -14.22 21.49
CA GLU A 2 44.02 -13.40 21.75
C GLU A 2 42.80 -14.12 21.16
N GLU A 3 41.95 -14.61 22.03
CA GLU A 3 40.62 -15.10 21.65
C GLU A 3 39.78 -13.89 21.18
N ASN A 4 39.66 -13.80 19.87
CA ASN A 4 38.77 -12.85 19.23
C ASN A 4 37.34 -13.43 19.34
N THR A 5 36.68 -13.18 20.47
CA THR A 5 35.25 -13.44 20.64
C THR A 5 34.52 -12.45 19.75
N HIS A 6 34.17 -12.86 18.53
CA HIS A 6 33.15 -12.18 17.74
C HIS A 6 31.83 -12.23 18.53
N LEU A 7 31.55 -11.19 19.27
CA LEU A 7 30.19 -10.90 19.72
C LEU A 7 29.34 -10.76 18.45
N GLU A 8 28.64 -11.82 18.09
CA GLU A 8 27.55 -11.71 17.10
C GLU A 8 26.58 -10.67 17.64
N THR A 9 26.63 -9.48 17.08
CA THR A 9 25.67 -8.43 17.41
C THR A 9 24.30 -8.93 16.98
N GLN A 10 23.41 -9.11 17.97
CA GLN A 10 22.03 -9.50 17.68
C GLN A 10 21.43 -8.53 16.66
N PRO A 11 20.66 -9.04 15.70
CA PRO A 11 20.04 -8.19 14.71
C PRO A 11 19.13 -7.16 15.39
N PRO A 12 19.01 -5.95 14.82
CA PRO A 12 18.12 -4.92 15.37
C PRO A 12 16.69 -5.46 15.42
N PRO A 13 15.98 -5.28 16.55
CA PRO A 13 14.61 -5.73 16.67
C PRO A 13 13.70 -4.96 15.71
N PHE A 14 12.65 -5.63 15.22
CA PHE A 14 11.57 -4.97 14.51
C PHE A 14 10.66 -4.27 15.50
N GLU A 15 10.50 -2.97 15.36
CA GLU A 15 9.55 -2.15 16.13
C GLU A 15 8.24 -2.07 15.36
N PHE A 16 7.17 -2.63 15.91
CA PHE A 16 5.85 -2.42 15.35
C PHE A 16 5.35 -1.02 15.64
N ARG A 17 4.98 -0.32 14.60
CA ARG A 17 4.28 0.95 14.64
C ARG A 17 2.88 0.75 14.11
N GLN A 18 1.97 1.58 14.50
CA GLN A 18 0.60 1.58 13.99
C GLN A 18 0.21 3.00 13.59
N CYS A 19 -0.76 3.10 12.71
CA CYS A 19 -1.27 4.39 12.31
C CYS A 19 -2.80 4.44 12.43
N ILE A 20 -3.28 5.66 12.60
CA ILE A 20 -4.68 6.01 12.39
C ILE A 20 -4.74 7.02 11.26
N THR A 21 -5.75 6.90 10.42
CA THR A 21 -5.98 7.78 9.29
C THR A 21 -7.24 8.60 9.52
N ILE A 22 -7.16 9.90 9.25
CA ILE A 22 -8.28 10.82 9.34
C ILE A 22 -8.56 11.33 7.92
N LEU A 23 -9.77 11.07 7.42
CA LEU A 23 -10.21 11.59 6.15
C LEU A 23 -10.58 13.07 6.28
N LYS A 24 -10.05 13.89 5.38
CA LYS A 24 -10.31 15.32 5.31
C LYS A 24 -10.68 15.71 3.89
N SER A 25 -11.77 16.47 3.74
CA SER A 25 -12.15 17.03 2.45
C SER A 25 -11.21 18.19 2.08
N THR A 26 -10.75 18.20 0.83
CA THR A 26 -9.98 19.34 0.28
C THR A 26 -10.90 20.51 -0.11
N GLY A 27 -12.22 20.28 -0.19
CA GLY A 27 -13.20 21.21 -0.72
C GLY A 27 -13.19 21.32 -2.26
N MET A 28 -12.31 20.60 -2.95
CA MET A 28 -12.26 20.57 -4.42
C MET A 28 -13.12 19.43 -4.95
N LYS A 29 -13.79 19.70 -6.09
CA LYS A 29 -14.60 18.71 -6.79
C LYS A 29 -14.50 18.89 -8.29
N ALA A 30 -14.69 17.81 -9.04
CA ALA A 30 -14.74 17.78 -10.49
C ALA A 30 -16.04 17.17 -10.97
N SER A 31 -16.66 17.78 -11.98
CA SER A 31 -17.84 17.29 -12.67
C SER A 31 -17.56 16.78 -14.08
N SER A 32 -16.37 17.04 -14.63
CA SER A 32 -15.92 16.60 -15.95
C SER A 32 -14.46 16.11 -15.93
N ILE A 33 -14.05 15.42 -16.97
CA ILE A 33 -12.66 14.97 -17.14
C ILE A 33 -11.67 16.14 -17.19
N GLU A 34 -12.07 17.26 -17.79
CA GLU A 34 -11.25 18.48 -17.84
C GLU A 34 -11.03 19.07 -16.45
N GLU A 35 -12.11 19.15 -15.63
CA GLU A 35 -12.00 19.61 -14.25
C GLU A 35 -11.17 18.64 -13.41
N LEU A 36 -11.37 17.31 -13.59
CA LEU A 36 -10.56 16.28 -12.95
C LEU A 36 -9.08 16.50 -13.26
N ARG A 37 -8.73 16.63 -14.53
CA ARG A 37 -7.36 16.91 -15.00
C ARG A 37 -6.76 18.14 -14.32
N LYS A 38 -7.51 19.23 -14.32
CA LYS A 38 -7.08 20.50 -13.72
C LYS A 38 -6.77 20.34 -12.24
N ILE A 39 -7.65 19.66 -11.51
CA ILE A 39 -7.48 19.49 -10.05
C ILE A 39 -6.34 18.49 -9.75
N ILE A 40 -6.22 17.39 -10.47
CA ILE A 40 -5.09 16.45 -10.33
C ILE A 40 -3.75 17.15 -10.50
N SER A 41 -3.65 18.16 -11.39
CA SER A 41 -2.41 18.90 -11.60
C SER A 41 -1.96 19.75 -10.40
N MET A 42 -2.85 20.05 -9.45
CA MET A 42 -2.61 20.99 -8.36
C MET A 42 -2.94 20.48 -6.95
N VAL A 43 -3.70 19.39 -6.83
CA VAL A 43 -4.08 18.81 -5.54
C VAL A 43 -2.86 18.28 -4.79
N SER A 44 -2.92 18.17 -3.46
CA SER A 44 -1.85 17.63 -2.63
C SER A 44 -1.49 16.19 -2.99
N ASP A 45 -0.25 15.79 -2.71
CA ASP A 45 0.19 14.41 -2.87
C ASP A 45 -0.60 13.46 -1.96
N ASP A 46 -0.99 13.91 -0.76
CA ASP A 46 -1.83 13.15 0.17
C ASP A 46 -3.22 12.83 -0.42
N SER A 47 -3.77 13.75 -1.22
CA SER A 47 -5.03 13.50 -1.91
C SER A 47 -4.88 12.46 -3.02
N LEU A 48 -3.81 12.53 -3.82
CA LEU A 48 -3.53 11.50 -4.83
C LEU A 48 -3.30 10.15 -4.18
N PHE A 49 -2.52 10.11 -3.10
CA PHE A 49 -2.28 8.89 -2.33
C PHE A 49 -3.60 8.27 -1.83
N HIS A 50 -4.51 9.10 -1.30
CA HIS A 50 -5.82 8.65 -0.85
C HIS A 50 -6.64 8.01 -1.97
N HIS A 51 -6.67 8.62 -3.16
CA HIS A 51 -7.50 8.16 -4.27
C HIS A 51 -6.88 7.06 -5.13
N THR A 52 -5.60 6.74 -4.90
CA THR A 52 -4.87 5.67 -5.61
C THR A 52 -4.47 4.54 -4.66
N TYR A 53 -3.44 4.70 -3.84
CA TYR A 53 -2.92 3.64 -2.96
C TYR A 53 -3.91 3.17 -1.90
N GLN A 54 -4.81 4.04 -1.41
CA GLN A 54 -5.77 3.68 -0.37
C GLN A 54 -7.11 3.19 -0.92
N TYR A 55 -7.29 3.17 -2.22
CA TYR A 55 -8.55 2.78 -2.85
C TYR A 55 -8.99 1.36 -2.46
N PHE A 56 -8.08 0.40 -2.45
CA PHE A 56 -8.34 -1.00 -2.15
C PHE A 56 -8.56 -1.29 -0.65
N LEU A 57 -8.31 -0.33 0.24
CA LEU A 57 -8.70 -0.43 1.64
C LEU A 57 -10.22 -0.23 1.84
N LYS A 58 -10.89 0.30 0.83
CA LYS A 58 -12.34 0.40 0.80
C LYS A 58 -12.87 -1.00 0.48
N GLU A 59 -13.73 -1.56 1.33
CA GLU A 59 -14.34 -2.89 1.17
C GLU A 59 -15.28 -2.95 -0.05
N HIS A 60 -14.74 -2.84 -1.26
CA HIS A 60 -15.50 -2.91 -2.51
C HIS A 60 -15.05 -4.11 -3.35
N ILE A 61 -15.96 -4.62 -4.17
CA ILE A 61 -15.61 -5.45 -5.32
C ILE A 61 -14.84 -4.53 -6.27
N LEU A 62 -13.52 -4.74 -6.37
CA LEU A 62 -12.63 -3.88 -7.16
C LEU A 62 -12.84 -4.15 -8.65
N GLU A 63 -13.77 -3.43 -9.27
CA GLU A 63 -13.86 -3.37 -10.74
C GLU A 63 -12.74 -2.51 -11.32
N TYR A 64 -12.27 -1.52 -10.56
CA TYR A 64 -11.24 -0.56 -10.92
C TYR A 64 -10.13 -0.52 -9.86
N THR A 65 -8.97 0.02 -10.20
CA THR A 65 -7.79 0.07 -9.31
C THR A 65 -7.62 1.38 -8.55
N ASN A 66 -8.42 2.40 -8.85
CA ASN A 66 -8.38 3.70 -8.21
C ASN A 66 -9.73 4.44 -8.30
N ASP A 67 -9.91 5.45 -7.44
CA ASP A 67 -11.15 6.24 -7.38
C ASP A 67 -11.43 7.02 -8.67
N PHE A 68 -10.39 7.46 -9.39
CA PHE A 68 -10.56 8.22 -10.62
C PHE A 68 -11.17 7.36 -11.72
N ALA A 69 -10.66 6.13 -11.86
CA ALA A 69 -11.20 5.15 -12.79
C ALA A 69 -12.64 4.78 -12.43
N HIS A 70 -12.90 4.51 -11.15
CA HIS A 70 -14.24 4.20 -10.67
C HIS A 70 -15.24 5.31 -11.01
N TRP A 71 -14.90 6.56 -10.71
CA TRP A 71 -15.78 7.70 -11.01
C TRP A 71 -15.98 7.92 -12.50
N ALA A 72 -14.93 7.77 -13.32
CA ALA A 72 -15.04 7.89 -14.77
C ALA A 72 -15.99 6.83 -15.36
N GLY A 73 -15.94 5.59 -14.84
CA GLY A 73 -16.81 4.51 -15.28
C GLY A 73 -18.25 4.65 -14.81
N GLU A 74 -18.46 4.93 -13.53
CA GLU A 74 -19.78 4.91 -12.90
C GLU A 74 -20.53 6.23 -13.02
N SER A 75 -19.85 7.37 -12.81
CA SER A 75 -20.50 8.67 -12.76
C SER A 75 -20.52 9.41 -14.10
N LEU A 76 -19.49 9.22 -14.94
CA LEU A 76 -19.43 9.79 -16.28
C LEU A 76 -19.86 8.80 -17.38
N GLU A 77 -19.98 7.51 -17.07
CA GLU A 77 -20.26 6.43 -18.03
C GLU A 77 -19.19 6.37 -19.16
N GLU A 78 -17.94 6.78 -18.85
CA GLU A 78 -16.79 6.79 -19.77
C GLU A 78 -15.88 5.57 -19.53
N ARG A 79 -16.35 4.38 -19.95
CA ARG A 79 -15.66 3.12 -19.71
C ARG A 79 -14.24 3.07 -20.27
N ALA A 80 -14.02 3.64 -21.46
CA ALA A 80 -12.69 3.65 -22.06
C ALA A 80 -11.68 4.46 -21.21
N VAL A 81 -12.12 5.59 -20.64
CA VAL A 81 -11.31 6.39 -19.72
C VAL A 81 -11.05 5.63 -18.42
N ALA A 82 -12.08 4.96 -17.90
CA ALA A 82 -11.96 4.16 -16.67
C ALA A 82 -10.96 3.00 -16.83
N GLU A 83 -11.00 2.28 -17.97
CA GLU A 83 -10.05 1.21 -18.29
C GLU A 83 -8.61 1.73 -18.38
N GLU A 84 -8.38 2.83 -19.08
CA GLU A 84 -7.05 3.43 -19.19
C GLU A 84 -6.51 3.93 -17.84
N LEU A 85 -7.36 4.56 -17.01
CA LEU A 85 -6.98 4.98 -15.66
C LEU A 85 -6.73 3.78 -14.74
N SER A 86 -7.46 2.67 -14.93
CA SER A 86 -7.28 1.44 -14.15
C SER A 86 -5.97 0.71 -14.45
N ASN A 87 -5.37 0.94 -15.63
CA ASN A 87 -4.08 0.36 -15.99
C ASN A 87 -2.90 1.00 -15.24
N ILE A 88 -3.13 2.10 -14.51
CA ILE A 88 -2.08 2.73 -13.71
C ILE A 88 -1.93 1.96 -12.40
N ASP A 89 -0.79 1.25 -12.26
CA ASP A 89 -0.38 0.63 -11.01
C ASP A 89 0.49 1.63 -10.21
N PRO A 90 -0.04 2.20 -9.11
CA PRO A 90 0.73 3.14 -8.31
C PRO A 90 1.96 2.50 -7.63
N TYR A 91 2.00 1.16 -7.44
CA TYR A 91 3.15 0.47 -6.85
C TYR A 91 4.29 0.21 -7.85
N GLU A 92 4.04 0.33 -9.16
CA GLU A 92 5.09 0.37 -10.17
C GLU A 92 5.75 1.76 -10.29
N CYS A 93 5.12 2.79 -9.74
CA CYS A 93 5.66 4.15 -9.70
C CYS A 93 6.62 4.33 -8.53
N ASN A 94 7.72 5.07 -8.75
CA ASN A 94 8.72 5.34 -7.70
C ASN A 94 8.33 6.51 -6.78
N SER A 95 7.30 7.29 -7.14
CA SER A 95 6.85 8.45 -6.39
C SER A 95 5.42 8.86 -6.75
N ILE A 96 4.77 9.60 -5.84
CA ILE A 96 3.46 10.23 -6.12
C ILE A 96 3.52 11.19 -7.32
N ALA A 97 4.67 11.83 -7.55
CA ALA A 97 4.86 12.68 -8.72
C ALA A 97 4.80 11.88 -10.04
N GLU A 98 5.31 10.66 -10.06
CA GLU A 98 5.16 9.75 -11.21
C GLU A 98 3.72 9.30 -11.40
N VAL A 99 3.01 8.94 -10.31
CA VAL A 99 1.56 8.62 -10.36
C VAL A 99 0.78 9.81 -10.93
N ARG A 100 1.03 11.03 -10.45
CA ARG A 100 0.42 12.26 -10.99
C ARG A 100 0.68 12.41 -12.49
N SER A 101 1.92 12.20 -12.91
CA SER A 101 2.29 12.32 -14.32
C SER A 101 1.60 11.27 -15.18
N ALA A 102 1.49 10.03 -14.71
CA ALA A 102 0.78 8.95 -15.39
C ALA A 102 -0.71 9.27 -15.53
N LEU A 103 -1.37 9.69 -14.44
CA LEU A 103 -2.78 10.12 -14.46
C LEU A 103 -3.03 11.23 -15.46
N LEU A 104 -2.20 12.29 -15.44
CA LEU A 104 -2.33 13.41 -16.36
C LEU A 104 -2.10 12.99 -17.82
N SER A 105 -1.13 12.13 -18.09
CA SER A 105 -0.85 11.62 -19.44
C SER A 105 -2.03 10.83 -20.01
N VAL A 106 -2.63 9.95 -19.21
CA VAL A 106 -3.82 9.18 -19.60
C VAL A 106 -4.99 10.13 -19.87
N ILE A 107 -5.28 11.04 -18.95
CA ILE A 107 -6.38 11.97 -19.09
C ILE A 107 -6.20 12.89 -20.31
N ASP A 108 -5.00 13.40 -20.57
CA ASP A 108 -4.69 14.24 -21.74
C ASP A 108 -4.96 13.49 -23.04
N SER A 109 -4.57 12.21 -23.12
CA SER A 109 -4.87 11.36 -24.29
C SER A 109 -6.37 11.10 -24.45
N CYS A 110 -7.10 10.93 -23.35
CA CYS A 110 -8.54 10.72 -23.37
C CYS A 110 -9.30 11.98 -23.80
N LEU A 111 -8.85 13.17 -23.39
CA LEU A 111 -9.47 14.45 -23.78
C LEU A 111 -9.43 14.75 -25.29
N GLU A 112 -8.54 14.10 -26.03
CA GLU A 112 -8.52 14.19 -27.50
C GLU A 112 -9.66 13.41 -28.17
N ILE A 113 -10.27 12.46 -27.46
CA ILE A 113 -11.23 11.49 -28.02
C ILE A 113 -12.62 11.68 -27.41
N VAL A 114 -12.71 12.01 -26.11
CA VAL A 114 -13.97 12.14 -25.36
C VAL A 114 -14.67 13.47 -25.68
N PRO A 115 -16.00 13.48 -25.87
CA PRO A 115 -16.76 14.72 -26.01
C PRO A 115 -16.61 15.63 -24.78
N GLN A 116 -16.22 16.90 -25.00
CA GLN A 116 -15.92 17.86 -23.92
C GLN A 116 -17.16 18.39 -23.17
N ASP A 117 -18.36 18.06 -23.62
CA ASP A 117 -19.62 18.50 -23.02
C ASP A 117 -20.18 17.52 -21.97
N ARG A 118 -19.47 16.40 -21.73
CA ARG A 118 -19.93 15.38 -20.78
C ARG A 118 -19.55 15.75 -19.34
N SER A 119 -20.58 15.83 -18.50
CA SER A 119 -20.43 16.11 -17.07
C SER A 119 -21.24 15.11 -16.24
N SER A 120 -20.76 14.82 -15.03
CA SER A 120 -21.51 14.04 -14.05
C SER A 120 -22.83 14.71 -13.68
N ARG A 121 -23.77 13.92 -13.19
CA ARG A 121 -25.03 14.45 -12.66
C ARG A 121 -24.77 15.25 -11.38
N PRO A 122 -25.61 16.23 -11.06
CA PRO A 122 -25.52 16.92 -9.77
C PRO A 122 -25.62 15.90 -8.61
N GLY A 123 -24.60 15.88 -7.76
CA GLY A 123 -24.46 14.93 -6.65
C GLY A 123 -23.49 13.78 -6.91
N ASP A 124 -23.12 13.53 -8.19
CA ASP A 124 -22.20 12.47 -8.60
C ASP A 124 -20.81 13.04 -8.98
N GLU A 125 -20.50 14.28 -8.55
CA GLU A 125 -19.20 14.90 -8.77
C GLU A 125 -18.09 14.11 -8.04
N PHE A 126 -16.89 14.13 -8.59
CA PHE A 126 -15.71 13.60 -7.91
C PHE A 126 -15.27 14.56 -6.81
N TYR A 127 -15.26 14.09 -5.56
CA TYR A 127 -14.83 14.88 -4.41
C TYR A 127 -13.40 14.50 -4.02
N PHE A 128 -12.49 15.46 -4.08
CA PHE A 128 -11.11 15.26 -3.66
C PHE A 128 -11.01 15.28 -2.13
N ASN A 129 -10.60 14.16 -1.58
CA ASN A 129 -10.30 14.00 -0.16
C ASN A 129 -8.81 13.76 0.02
N GLU A 130 -8.29 14.02 1.19
CA GLU A 130 -6.93 13.67 1.59
C GLU A 130 -6.95 12.93 2.93
N THR A 131 -5.93 12.15 3.17
CA THR A 131 -5.81 11.38 4.41
C THR A 131 -4.64 11.92 5.22
N ILE A 132 -4.90 12.27 6.48
CA ILE A 132 -3.86 12.61 7.44
C ILE A 132 -3.55 11.35 8.24
N THR A 133 -2.32 10.86 8.14
CA THR A 133 -1.86 9.67 8.87
C THR A 133 -1.07 10.07 10.11
N TYR A 134 -1.53 9.61 11.27
CA TYR A 134 -0.79 9.74 12.54
C TYR A 134 -0.15 8.40 12.87
N VAL A 135 1.18 8.38 12.98
CA VAL A 135 1.97 7.18 13.26
C VAL A 135 2.49 7.22 14.68
N PHE A 136 2.36 6.10 15.41
CA PHE A 136 2.85 5.98 16.79
C PHE A 136 3.33 4.54 17.07
N PRO A 137 4.22 4.33 18.07
CA PRO A 137 4.67 3.00 18.44
C PRO A 137 3.52 2.11 18.92
N ALA A 138 3.47 0.86 18.46
CA ALA A 138 2.52 -0.13 18.97
C ALA A 138 2.92 -0.71 20.34
N GLY A 139 4.16 -0.41 20.80
CA GLY A 139 4.70 -0.96 22.05
C GLY A 139 5.11 -2.42 21.95
N VAL A 140 5.22 -2.95 20.74
CA VAL A 140 5.55 -4.36 20.43
C VAL A 140 6.83 -4.41 19.61
N TRP A 141 7.74 -5.31 19.97
CA TRP A 141 8.98 -5.57 19.26
C TRP A 141 9.16 -7.07 18.98
N ALA A 142 9.85 -7.39 17.89
CA ALA A 142 10.24 -8.75 17.55
C ALA A 142 11.75 -8.80 17.26
N ARG A 143 12.47 -9.77 17.87
CA ARG A 143 13.90 -10.00 17.66
C ARG A 143 14.18 -11.20 16.75
N ASN A 144 13.16 -12.04 16.55
CA ASN A 144 13.21 -13.26 15.75
C ASN A 144 11.84 -13.56 15.12
N LEU A 145 11.79 -14.57 14.24
CA LEU A 145 10.55 -14.92 13.54
C LEU A 145 9.44 -15.41 14.46
N ALA A 146 9.74 -16.09 15.55
CA ALA A 146 8.73 -16.57 16.49
C ALA A 146 8.06 -15.38 17.22
N GLU A 147 8.87 -14.42 17.70
CA GLU A 147 8.34 -13.17 18.30
C GLU A 147 7.56 -12.37 17.27
N PHE A 148 8.02 -12.31 16.01
CA PHE A 148 7.34 -11.62 14.91
C PHE A 148 5.98 -12.28 14.62
N LEU A 149 5.92 -13.59 14.52
CA LEU A 149 4.68 -14.34 14.33
C LEU A 149 3.68 -14.11 15.47
N MET A 150 4.18 -14.09 16.70
CA MET A 150 3.33 -13.77 17.86
C MET A 150 2.82 -12.34 17.80
N ALA A 151 3.69 -11.38 17.47
CA ALA A 151 3.32 -9.98 17.36
C ALA A 151 2.21 -9.75 16.33
N LEU A 152 2.28 -10.39 15.15
CA LEU A 152 1.27 -10.31 14.10
C LEU A 152 -0.14 -10.67 14.57
N LYS A 153 -0.27 -11.51 15.61
CA LYS A 153 -1.58 -11.91 16.17
C LYS A 153 -2.21 -10.84 17.05
N PHE A 154 -1.41 -9.93 17.59
CA PHE A 154 -1.86 -8.96 18.62
C PHE A 154 -1.82 -7.50 18.15
N VAL A 155 -1.02 -7.18 17.11
CA VAL A 155 -1.00 -5.82 16.59
C VAL A 155 -2.30 -5.46 15.88
N ASP A 156 -2.65 -4.19 15.91
CA ASP A 156 -3.82 -3.66 15.21
C ASP A 156 -3.67 -3.72 13.68
N ASP A 157 -4.77 -3.68 12.94
CA ASP A 157 -4.75 -3.64 11.47
C ASP A 157 -4.03 -2.39 10.94
N GLY A 158 -4.08 -1.28 11.66
CA GLY A 158 -3.29 -0.09 11.36
C GLY A 158 -1.78 -0.32 11.37
N SER A 159 -1.29 -1.36 12.09
CA SER A 159 0.12 -1.75 12.05
C SER A 159 0.45 -2.51 10.77
N ILE A 160 -0.42 -3.45 10.36
CA ILE A 160 -0.24 -4.17 9.09
C ILE A 160 -0.29 -3.18 7.92
N TYR A 161 -1.29 -2.28 7.92
CA TYR A 161 -1.39 -1.24 6.92
C TYR A 161 -0.11 -0.40 6.83
N TYR A 162 0.38 0.12 7.95
CA TYR A 162 1.56 0.98 8.00
C TYR A 162 2.82 0.28 7.46
N HIS A 163 3.07 -0.96 7.90
CA HIS A 163 4.30 -1.68 7.55
C HIS A 163 4.25 -2.41 6.21
N PHE A 164 3.08 -2.75 5.71
CA PHE A 164 2.95 -3.47 4.44
C PHE A 164 2.57 -2.56 3.28
N TYR A 165 1.52 -1.76 3.42
CA TYR A 165 1.02 -0.92 2.34
C TYR A 165 1.76 0.44 2.27
N GLU A 166 1.73 1.21 3.34
CA GLU A 166 2.29 2.55 3.36
C GLU A 166 3.82 2.55 3.23
N ALA A 167 4.49 1.52 3.77
CA ALA A 167 5.93 1.36 3.63
C ALA A 167 6.39 1.34 2.17
N ARG A 168 5.62 0.70 1.29
CA ARG A 168 5.92 0.63 -0.15
C ARG A 168 5.98 1.98 -0.85
N THR A 169 5.37 3.00 -0.28
CA THR A 169 5.43 4.39 -0.78
C THR A 169 6.57 5.20 -0.18
N ARG A 170 7.06 4.79 1.02
CA ARG A 170 8.12 5.49 1.75
C ARG A 170 9.53 5.02 1.37
N VAL A 171 9.65 3.75 0.97
CA VAL A 171 10.94 3.10 0.75
C VAL A 171 11.20 2.96 -0.76
N PRO A 172 12.37 3.40 -1.26
CA PRO A 172 12.75 3.19 -2.64
C PRO A 172 12.71 1.70 -3.03
N GLY A 173 12.11 1.39 -4.17
CA GLY A 173 11.95 0.01 -4.64
C GLY A 173 10.67 -0.67 -4.15
N SER A 174 9.72 0.09 -3.63
CA SER A 174 8.38 -0.38 -3.23
C SER A 174 8.40 -1.58 -2.28
N LEU A 175 9.35 -1.61 -1.33
CA LEU A 175 9.50 -2.68 -0.35
C LEU A 175 8.63 -2.42 0.88
N ASP A 176 8.00 -3.48 1.40
CA ASP A 176 7.37 -3.46 2.71
C ASP A 176 8.42 -3.58 3.85
N ASP A 177 8.10 -3.03 5.02
CA ASP A 177 9.01 -3.02 6.16
C ASP A 177 9.26 -4.44 6.70
N PHE A 178 8.30 -5.37 6.59
CA PHE A 178 8.42 -6.74 7.10
C PHE A 178 9.46 -7.52 6.31
N SER A 179 9.33 -7.55 4.98
CA SER A 179 10.29 -8.23 4.12
C SER A 179 11.68 -7.59 4.19
N ALA A 180 11.75 -6.27 4.29
CA ALA A 180 13.01 -5.55 4.43
C ALA A 180 13.76 -5.95 5.72
N TRP A 181 13.07 -5.99 6.86
CA TRP A 181 13.66 -6.41 8.13
C TRP A 181 14.07 -7.90 8.12
N ILE A 182 13.22 -8.79 7.62
CA ILE A 182 13.49 -10.23 7.53
C ILE A 182 14.75 -10.48 6.69
N GLU A 183 14.90 -9.79 5.56
CA GLU A 183 16.10 -9.93 4.73
C GLU A 183 17.34 -9.32 5.38
N GLN A 184 17.24 -8.10 5.88
CA GLN A 184 18.40 -7.35 6.36
C GLN A 184 18.87 -7.81 7.74
N ALA A 185 17.94 -8.03 8.67
CA ALA A 185 18.25 -8.39 10.04
C ALA A 185 18.39 -9.91 10.24
N LEU A 186 17.46 -10.71 9.71
CA LEU A 186 17.42 -12.16 9.90
C LEU A 186 18.14 -12.94 8.80
N LYS A 187 18.58 -12.28 7.72
CA LYS A 187 19.28 -12.87 6.56
C LYS A 187 18.48 -13.96 5.82
N LYS A 188 17.14 -13.92 5.91
CA LYS A 188 16.23 -14.88 5.29
C LYS A 188 15.65 -14.32 3.98
N LYS A 189 16.48 -14.30 2.94
CA LYS A 189 16.13 -13.70 1.64
C LYS A 189 14.93 -14.38 0.98
N GLU A 190 14.88 -15.71 0.94
CA GLU A 190 13.79 -16.46 0.31
C GLU A 190 12.43 -16.20 0.99
N LEU A 191 12.43 -16.07 2.33
CA LEU A 191 11.25 -15.72 3.09
C LEU A 191 10.77 -14.29 2.76
N ALA A 192 11.71 -13.35 2.70
CA ALA A 192 11.42 -11.97 2.33
C ALA A 192 10.82 -11.86 0.91
N GLU A 193 11.35 -12.62 -0.05
CA GLU A 193 10.82 -12.67 -1.43
C GLU A 193 9.38 -13.19 -1.48
N LYS A 194 9.03 -14.21 -0.68
CA LYS A 194 7.65 -14.71 -0.58
C LYS A 194 6.69 -13.64 -0.05
N ILE A 195 7.10 -12.85 0.94
CA ILE A 195 6.26 -11.77 1.49
C ILE A 195 6.10 -10.64 0.45
N ARG A 196 7.16 -10.27 -0.25
CA ARG A 196 7.11 -9.26 -1.34
C ARG A 196 6.19 -9.65 -2.49
N ALA A 197 6.08 -10.95 -2.75
CA ALA A 197 5.23 -11.47 -3.82
C ALA A 197 3.73 -11.40 -3.51
N ILE A 198 3.33 -11.04 -2.28
CA ILE A 198 1.93 -10.83 -1.94
C ILE A 198 1.46 -9.55 -2.62
N ASP A 199 0.46 -9.67 -3.48
CA ASP A 199 -0.12 -8.55 -4.21
C ASP A 199 -1.01 -7.71 -3.29
N PRO A 200 -0.67 -6.43 -3.05
CA PRO A 200 -1.45 -5.56 -2.19
C PRO A 200 -2.84 -5.21 -2.75
N PHE A 201 -3.07 -5.33 -4.07
CA PHE A 201 -4.36 -5.03 -4.69
C PHE A 201 -5.37 -6.18 -4.59
N MET A 202 -4.89 -7.40 -4.41
CA MET A 202 -5.74 -8.59 -4.38
C MET A 202 -6.24 -8.95 -2.98
N HIS A 203 -5.74 -8.27 -1.93
CA HIS A 203 -5.96 -8.70 -0.55
C HIS A 203 -6.21 -7.53 0.38
N ASN A 204 -7.17 -7.68 1.28
CA ASN A 204 -7.39 -6.74 2.38
C ASN A 204 -6.36 -6.94 3.52
N THR A 205 -6.34 -6.02 4.48
CA THR A 205 -5.37 -6.02 5.59
C THR A 205 -5.38 -7.31 6.40
N SER A 206 -6.57 -7.88 6.64
CA SER A 206 -6.73 -9.14 7.41
C SER A 206 -6.19 -10.34 6.64
N GLU A 207 -6.41 -10.38 5.31
CA GLU A 207 -5.87 -11.43 4.44
C GLU A 207 -4.34 -11.33 4.34
N ILE A 208 -3.78 -10.12 4.19
CA ILE A 208 -2.33 -9.89 4.20
C ILE A 208 -1.72 -10.40 5.52
N ARG A 209 -2.33 -10.08 6.66
CA ARG A 209 -1.91 -10.60 7.97
C ARG A 209 -1.88 -12.12 7.99
N ALA A 210 -2.94 -12.77 7.49
CA ALA A 210 -3.04 -14.21 7.45
C ALA A 210 -1.95 -14.82 6.55
N TYR A 211 -1.76 -14.32 5.34
CA TYR A 211 -0.72 -14.80 4.42
C TYR A 211 0.68 -14.65 5.00
N ILE A 212 1.02 -13.48 5.56
CA ILE A 212 2.33 -13.28 6.19
C ILE A 212 2.51 -14.25 7.36
N SER A 213 1.47 -14.43 8.19
CA SER A 213 1.52 -15.35 9.34
C SER A 213 1.74 -16.78 8.89
N ASP A 214 1.08 -17.25 7.84
CA ASP A 214 1.23 -18.62 7.32
C ASP A 214 2.62 -18.85 6.73
N ILE A 215 3.13 -17.89 5.94
CA ILE A 215 4.47 -17.96 5.35
C ILE A 215 5.55 -18.01 6.45
N VAL A 216 5.43 -17.14 7.47
CA VAL A 216 6.37 -17.08 8.60
C VAL A 216 6.28 -18.33 9.48
N MET A 217 5.06 -18.85 9.71
CA MET A 217 4.85 -20.06 10.51
C MET A 217 5.51 -21.28 9.87
N GLN A 218 5.41 -21.44 8.54
CA GLN A 218 6.09 -22.50 7.81
C GLN A 218 7.62 -22.43 7.98
N GLU A 219 8.18 -21.22 7.90
CA GLU A 219 9.62 -21.01 8.08
C GLU A 219 10.06 -21.32 9.52
N VAL A 220 9.30 -20.88 10.54
CA VAL A 220 9.57 -21.18 11.96
C VAL A 220 9.55 -22.69 12.19
N SER A 221 8.57 -23.41 11.65
CA SER A 221 8.47 -24.86 11.76
C SER A 221 9.70 -25.55 11.15
N THR A 222 10.12 -25.09 9.96
CA THR A 222 11.32 -25.61 9.29
C THR A 222 12.60 -25.35 10.10
N ASP A 223 12.74 -24.19 10.71
CA ASP A 223 13.88 -23.87 11.57
C ASP A 223 13.90 -24.74 12.83
N MET A 224 12.74 -25.02 13.44
CA MET A 224 12.62 -25.89 14.61
C MET A 224 12.99 -27.34 14.28
N GLU A 225 12.52 -27.88 13.15
CA GLU A 225 12.88 -29.22 12.67
C GLU A 225 14.39 -29.34 12.46
N ARG A 226 15.03 -28.33 11.84
CA ARG A 226 16.51 -28.30 11.64
C ARG A 226 17.27 -28.20 12.96
N ALA A 227 16.69 -27.58 13.98
CA ALA A 227 17.27 -27.50 15.32
C ALA A 227 17.02 -28.76 16.18
N GLY A 228 16.23 -29.73 15.69
CA GLY A 228 15.92 -30.97 16.42
C GLY A 228 14.94 -30.75 17.57
N VAL A 229 14.11 -29.73 17.50
CA VAL A 229 13.05 -29.45 18.49
C VAL A 229 11.73 -29.97 17.91
N ASP A 230 11.23 -31.09 18.46
CA ASP A 230 9.88 -31.57 18.12
C ASP A 230 8.81 -30.65 18.70
N LEU A 231 7.75 -30.41 17.89
CA LEU A 231 6.59 -29.62 18.27
C LEU A 231 5.64 -30.35 19.20
#